data_0de5fdd0286bd0352b9fb5a51d2c1dbe
#
_entry.id   0de5fdd0286bd0352b9fb5a51d2c1dbe
#
_cell.length_a   1.000
_cell.length_b   1.000
_cell.length_c   1.000
_cell.angle_alpha   90.00
_cell.angle_beta   90.00
_cell.angle_gamma   90.00
#
_symmetry.space_group_name_H-M   'P 1'
#
loop_
_entity.id
_entity.type
_entity.pdbx_description
1 polymer ?
#
loop_
_entity_poly.entity_id
_entity_poly.type
_entity_poly.pdbx_seq_one_letter_code
_entity_poly.pdbx_strand_id
1 'polypeptide(L)'
;MTYDDALHDQVRVRLAGHQRRAVTDPTKRHAAVAVVLVDSELGEDRVDPAPVDDWIGGRPMPEEGLDGRMVDVSGGAAFLLCRRTSRLRSHPAQWALPGGRLDPGEDAVDAALRELDEEVGVTLPQSSVLGLLDDYPTRSGYVITPVVIWGGGRLDLRPAPDEVVAVYRVGLHQLQRDDSPRFITIPESPRPVVQIPLGNDLIHAPTGAVLLQLRWLCLEGRTDAVDELEQPVFAWR
;
A
#
# COMPACT_ATOMS: atom_id res chain seq x y z
N MET A 1 10.32 -3.65 -15.06
CA MET A 1 10.28 -4.94 -14.32
C MET A 1 9.14 -5.76 -14.88
N THR A 2 9.36 -7.01 -15.25
CA THR A 2 8.34 -7.86 -15.89
C THR A 2 7.57 -8.63 -14.82
N TYR A 3 6.27 -8.80 -15.04
CA TYR A 3 5.42 -9.67 -14.22
C TYR A 3 5.54 -11.11 -14.74
N ASP A 4 6.41 -11.91 -14.12
CA ASP A 4 6.76 -13.24 -14.57
C ASP A 4 7.12 -14.18 -13.40
N ASP A 5 7.37 -15.45 -13.72
CA ASP A 5 7.73 -16.47 -12.74
C ASP A 5 9.03 -16.14 -12.00
N ALA A 6 9.97 -15.42 -12.64
CA ALA A 6 11.22 -15.03 -11.99
C ALA A 6 10.97 -14.02 -10.87
N LEU A 7 10.11 -13.03 -11.08
CA LEU A 7 9.69 -12.08 -10.05
C LEU A 7 8.90 -12.80 -8.95
N HIS A 8 7.96 -13.68 -9.33
CA HIS A 8 7.18 -14.47 -8.38
C HIS A 8 8.11 -15.25 -7.42
N ASP A 9 9.04 -16.01 -7.97
CA ASP A 9 9.97 -16.80 -7.17
C ASP A 9 10.91 -15.95 -6.33
N GLN A 10 11.38 -14.81 -6.86
CA GLN A 10 12.19 -13.86 -6.11
C GLN A 10 11.45 -13.36 -4.86
N VAL A 11 10.19 -12.89 -5.03
CA VAL A 11 9.38 -12.37 -3.92
C VAL A 11 9.10 -13.48 -2.90
N ARG A 12 8.68 -14.66 -3.38
CA ARG A 12 8.37 -15.82 -2.52
C ARG A 12 9.59 -16.26 -1.71
N VAL A 13 10.76 -16.38 -2.33
CA VAL A 13 12.00 -16.80 -1.64
C VAL A 13 12.43 -15.77 -0.61
N ARG A 14 12.35 -14.49 -0.93
CA ARG A 14 12.74 -13.42 0.00
C ARG A 14 11.80 -13.35 1.20
N LEU A 15 10.50 -13.49 1.01
CA LEU A 15 9.52 -13.54 2.09
C LEU A 15 9.72 -14.79 2.96
N ALA A 16 9.91 -15.95 2.36
CA ALA A 16 10.15 -17.21 3.09
C ALA A 16 11.44 -17.20 3.92
N GLY A 17 12.47 -16.49 3.47
CA GLY A 17 13.75 -16.33 4.18
C GLY A 17 13.75 -15.20 5.21
N HIS A 18 12.71 -14.36 5.25
CA HIS A 18 12.63 -13.22 6.15
C HIS A 18 12.11 -13.62 7.54
N GLN A 19 12.84 -13.22 8.57
CA GLN A 19 12.35 -13.34 9.95
C GLN A 19 11.43 -12.16 10.26
N ARG A 20 10.13 -12.36 10.02
CA ARG A 20 9.09 -11.35 10.23
C ARG A 20 9.11 -10.81 11.67
N ARG A 21 9.04 -9.49 11.80
CA ARG A 21 8.87 -8.78 13.06
C ARG A 21 7.36 -8.60 13.32
N ALA A 22 6.80 -9.47 14.19
CA ALA A 22 5.41 -9.39 14.58
C ALA A 22 5.26 -8.57 15.86
N VAL A 23 4.26 -7.69 15.91
CA VAL A 23 3.89 -6.93 17.11
C VAL A 23 2.85 -7.69 17.89
N THR A 24 3.18 -8.09 19.12
CA THR A 24 2.31 -8.92 19.99
C THR A 24 1.63 -8.12 21.11
N ASP A 25 1.53 -6.79 20.96
CA ASP A 25 0.89 -5.93 21.97
C ASP A 25 -0.63 -6.16 22.01
N PRO A 26 -1.17 -6.77 23.09
CA PRO A 26 -2.61 -7.10 23.18
C PRO A 26 -3.51 -5.87 23.37
N THR A 27 -2.93 -4.69 23.60
CA THR A 27 -3.68 -3.43 23.72
C THR A 27 -3.96 -2.79 22.38
N LYS A 28 -3.31 -3.26 21.32
CA LYS A 28 -3.47 -2.77 19.95
C LYS A 28 -4.59 -3.51 19.23
N ARG A 29 -5.25 -2.81 18.33
CA ARG A 29 -6.20 -3.39 17.39
C ARG A 29 -5.44 -3.88 16.16
N HIS A 30 -5.78 -5.05 15.65
CA HIS A 30 -5.13 -5.61 14.47
C HIS A 30 -5.92 -5.28 13.21
N ALA A 31 -5.18 -5.01 12.15
CA ALA A 31 -5.66 -4.78 10.80
C ALA A 31 -4.74 -5.48 9.81
N ALA A 32 -5.24 -5.81 8.64
CA ALA A 32 -4.43 -6.35 7.55
C ALA A 32 -4.62 -5.54 6.27
N VAL A 33 -3.58 -5.50 5.44
CA VAL A 33 -3.64 -4.88 4.12
C VAL A 33 -3.10 -5.84 3.06
N ALA A 34 -3.75 -5.86 1.91
CA ALA A 34 -3.38 -6.68 0.76
C ALA A 34 -2.39 -5.92 -0.14
N VAL A 35 -1.17 -6.42 -0.25
CA VAL A 35 -0.17 -5.96 -1.21
C VAL A 35 -0.25 -6.87 -2.43
N VAL A 36 -1.16 -6.58 -3.35
CA VAL A 36 -1.47 -7.45 -4.49
C VAL A 36 -0.56 -7.10 -5.66
N LEU A 37 0.28 -8.04 -6.07
CA LEU A 37 1.14 -7.91 -7.24
C LEU A 37 0.38 -8.40 -8.48
N VAL A 38 0.37 -7.56 -9.52
CA VAL A 38 -0.39 -7.77 -10.76
C VAL A 38 0.43 -7.38 -11.99
N ASP A 39 -0.02 -7.81 -13.15
CA ASP A 39 0.48 -7.28 -14.41
C ASP A 39 -0.24 -5.99 -14.80
N SER A 40 0.46 -5.09 -15.49
CA SER A 40 -0.11 -3.84 -16.00
C SER A 40 0.46 -3.46 -17.36
N GLU A 41 -0.36 -2.81 -18.19
CA GLU A 41 0.06 -2.33 -19.49
C GLU A 41 0.64 -0.91 -19.39
N LEU A 42 1.67 -0.64 -20.17
CA LEU A 42 2.24 0.70 -20.26
C LEU A 42 1.21 1.71 -20.78
N GLY A 43 0.99 2.78 -20.01
CA GLY A 43 0.04 3.85 -20.35
C GLY A 43 -1.42 3.46 -20.14
N GLU A 44 -1.70 2.44 -19.35
CA GLU A 44 -3.06 2.05 -18.92
C GLU A 44 -3.71 3.18 -18.10
N ASP A 45 -2.92 3.97 -17.41
CA ASP A 45 -3.30 5.06 -16.49
C ASP A 45 -3.00 6.46 -17.04
N ARG A 46 -3.03 6.64 -18.36
CA ARG A 46 -2.81 7.98 -18.98
C ARG A 46 -3.82 9.03 -18.55
N VAL A 47 -4.99 8.59 -18.09
CA VAL A 47 -6.03 9.45 -17.53
C VAL A 47 -6.32 8.96 -16.13
N ASP A 48 -6.17 9.84 -15.14
CA ASP A 48 -6.52 9.50 -13.75
C ASP A 48 -8.04 9.25 -13.67
N PRO A 49 -8.49 8.06 -13.26
CA PRO A 49 -9.91 7.71 -13.20
C PRO A 49 -10.65 8.38 -12.04
N ALA A 50 -9.94 8.97 -11.07
CA ALA A 50 -10.58 9.63 -9.94
C ALA A 50 -11.25 10.95 -10.36
N PRO A 51 -12.47 11.26 -9.85
CA PRO A 51 -13.09 12.56 -10.07
C PRO A 51 -12.23 13.70 -9.53
N VAL A 52 -12.24 14.84 -10.24
CA VAL A 52 -11.40 16.02 -9.89
C VAL A 52 -11.66 16.49 -8.46
N ASP A 53 -12.91 16.47 -8.01
CA ASP A 53 -13.32 16.93 -6.68
C ASP A 53 -12.72 16.07 -5.55
N ASP A 54 -12.40 14.80 -5.83
CA ASP A 54 -11.77 13.89 -4.87
C ASP A 54 -10.25 14.08 -4.74
N TRP A 55 -9.60 14.81 -5.65
CA TRP A 55 -8.17 15.09 -5.52
C TRP A 55 -7.85 16.06 -4.39
N ILE A 56 -8.78 16.95 -4.05
CA ILE A 56 -8.59 18.03 -3.07
C ILE A 56 -9.31 17.74 -1.74
N GLY A 57 -10.25 16.79 -1.71
CA GLY A 57 -11.11 16.51 -0.57
C GLY A 57 -10.38 16.11 0.70
N GLY A 58 -10.20 17.04 1.64
CA GLY A 58 -9.66 16.76 2.98
C GLY A 58 -8.18 16.40 3.07
N ARG A 59 -7.45 16.49 1.98
CA ARG A 59 -6.00 16.26 1.93
C ARG A 59 -5.23 17.54 2.23
N PRO A 60 -4.03 17.45 2.86
CA PRO A 60 -3.07 18.53 2.79
C PRO A 60 -2.83 18.90 1.32
N MET A 61 -2.68 20.19 1.02
CA MET A 61 -2.28 20.60 -0.32
C MET A 61 -1.02 19.84 -0.74
N PRO A 62 -0.95 19.35 -1.99
CA PRO A 62 0.29 18.76 -2.49
C PRO A 62 1.45 19.73 -2.32
N GLU A 63 2.67 19.21 -2.17
CA GLU A 63 3.87 20.03 -2.23
C GLU A 63 3.94 20.78 -3.56
N GLU A 64 4.68 21.91 -3.59
CA GLU A 64 4.83 22.70 -4.81
C GLU A 64 5.31 21.83 -5.98
N GLY A 65 4.56 21.85 -7.08
CA GLY A 65 4.82 21.03 -8.27
C GLY A 65 4.12 19.68 -8.32
N LEU A 66 3.38 19.27 -7.26
CA LEU A 66 2.57 18.04 -7.24
C LEU A 66 1.09 18.40 -7.40
N ASP A 67 0.36 17.62 -8.21
CA ASP A 67 -1.08 17.81 -8.44
C ASP A 67 -1.94 16.67 -7.88
N GLY A 68 -1.32 15.70 -7.22
CA GLY A 68 -1.96 14.57 -6.56
C GLY A 68 -2.46 13.48 -7.50
N ARG A 69 -2.03 13.46 -8.77
CA ARG A 69 -2.48 12.51 -9.78
C ARG A 69 -1.57 11.29 -9.89
N MET A 70 -2.19 10.15 -10.19
CA MET A 70 -1.51 8.90 -10.55
C MET A 70 -1.57 8.67 -12.05
N VAL A 71 -0.78 9.44 -12.78
CA VAL A 71 -0.70 9.34 -14.26
C VAL A 71 0.68 8.79 -14.63
N ASP A 72 0.74 7.97 -15.68
CA ASP A 72 1.93 7.31 -16.20
C ASP A 72 2.69 6.46 -15.15
N VAL A 73 1.95 5.84 -14.22
CA VAL A 73 2.51 4.99 -13.17
C VAL A 73 2.50 3.51 -13.50
N SER A 74 1.72 3.06 -14.49
CA SER A 74 1.59 1.66 -14.88
C SER A 74 2.73 1.16 -15.79
N GLY A 75 2.83 -0.14 -15.95
CA GLY A 75 3.72 -0.82 -16.89
C GLY A 75 4.53 -1.95 -16.24
N GLY A 76 4.29 -3.17 -16.74
CA GLY A 76 4.89 -4.40 -16.24
C GLY A 76 4.38 -4.80 -14.86
N ALA A 77 5.25 -5.37 -14.03
CA ALA A 77 4.87 -5.74 -12.68
C ALA A 77 4.46 -4.51 -11.86
N ALA A 78 3.29 -4.57 -11.25
CA ALA A 78 2.64 -3.50 -10.53
C ALA A 78 2.04 -4.00 -9.21
N PHE A 79 1.63 -3.09 -8.36
CA PHE A 79 0.79 -3.37 -7.19
C PHE A 79 -0.51 -2.57 -7.27
N LEU A 80 -1.56 -3.07 -6.59
CA LEU A 80 -2.83 -2.35 -6.49
C LEU A 80 -2.73 -1.28 -5.39
N LEU A 81 -3.15 -0.05 -5.73
CA LEU A 81 -3.25 1.07 -4.81
C LEU A 81 -4.63 1.70 -4.94
N CYS A 82 -5.32 1.88 -3.82
CA CYS A 82 -6.66 2.45 -3.77
C CYS A 82 -6.59 3.94 -3.42
N ARG A 83 -7.48 4.74 -4.02
CA ARG A 83 -7.82 6.07 -3.55
C ARG A 83 -9.14 5.99 -2.79
N ARG A 84 -9.11 6.34 -1.51
CA ARG A 84 -10.30 6.31 -0.64
C ARG A 84 -11.23 7.46 -0.97
N THR A 85 -12.54 7.25 -0.84
CA THR A 85 -13.52 8.32 -1.06
C THR A 85 -13.35 9.45 -0.03
N SER A 86 -13.55 10.69 -0.47
CA SER A 86 -13.56 11.89 0.39
C SER A 86 -14.68 11.91 1.41
N ARG A 87 -15.71 11.06 1.24
CA ARG A 87 -16.89 10.96 2.11
C ARG A 87 -16.65 10.14 3.38
N LEU A 88 -15.56 9.41 3.47
CA LEU A 88 -15.25 8.62 4.65
C LEU A 88 -14.92 9.50 5.85
N ARG A 89 -15.35 9.05 7.04
CA ARG A 89 -15.08 9.73 8.32
C ARG A 89 -13.62 9.64 8.74
N SER A 90 -12.90 8.61 8.29
CA SER A 90 -11.50 8.39 8.61
C SER A 90 -10.68 8.36 7.33
N HIS A 91 -9.59 9.11 7.31
CA HIS A 91 -8.62 9.17 6.22
C HIS A 91 -9.23 9.45 4.83
N PRO A 92 -10.06 10.50 4.68
CA PRO A 92 -10.70 10.82 3.42
C PRO A 92 -9.68 11.15 2.34
N ALA A 93 -9.95 10.73 1.10
CA ALA A 93 -9.12 10.96 -0.09
C ALA A 93 -7.64 10.54 0.03
N GLN A 94 -7.29 9.68 1.00
CA GLN A 94 -5.93 9.17 1.16
C GLN A 94 -5.68 7.95 0.27
N TRP A 95 -4.40 7.74 -0.02
CA TRP A 95 -3.93 6.52 -0.65
C TRP A 95 -3.85 5.39 0.36
N ALA A 96 -4.35 4.22 -0.01
CA ALA A 96 -4.35 3.04 0.84
C ALA A 96 -4.15 1.77 0.00
N LEU A 97 -3.56 0.77 0.61
CA LEU A 97 -3.69 -0.61 0.13
C LEU A 97 -5.07 -1.13 0.55
N PRO A 98 -5.72 -2.03 -0.23
CA PRO A 98 -6.95 -2.68 0.20
C PRO A 98 -6.76 -3.30 1.58
N GLY A 99 -7.68 -3.05 2.51
CA GLY A 99 -7.50 -3.59 3.85
C GLY A 99 -8.31 -2.93 4.94
N GLY A 100 -8.46 -3.66 6.05
CA GLY A 100 -9.24 -3.24 7.19
C GLY A 100 -8.92 -4.00 8.46
N ARG A 101 -9.85 -3.96 9.41
CA ARG A 101 -9.71 -4.62 10.71
C ARG A 101 -9.93 -6.12 10.57
N LEU A 102 -9.25 -6.88 11.40
CA LEU A 102 -9.55 -8.29 11.55
C LEU A 102 -10.91 -8.45 12.26
N ASP A 103 -11.76 -9.29 11.72
CA ASP A 103 -12.98 -9.74 12.36
C ASP A 103 -12.68 -10.82 13.43
N PRO A 104 -13.61 -11.05 14.39
CA PRO A 104 -13.41 -12.08 15.41
C PRO A 104 -13.15 -13.46 14.81
N GLY A 105 -11.96 -14.00 15.05
CA GLY A 105 -11.54 -15.32 14.57
C GLY A 105 -10.80 -15.32 13.24
N GLU A 106 -10.67 -14.18 12.59
CA GLU A 106 -9.83 -14.04 11.40
C GLU A 106 -8.34 -13.93 11.76
N ASP A 107 -7.51 -14.45 10.89
CA ASP A 107 -6.10 -14.08 10.85
C ASP A 107 -5.85 -12.95 9.82
N ALA A 108 -4.61 -12.51 9.71
CA ALA A 108 -4.26 -11.39 8.80
C ALA A 108 -4.45 -11.76 7.32
N VAL A 109 -4.29 -13.03 6.95
CA VAL A 109 -4.48 -13.49 5.58
C VAL A 109 -5.96 -13.49 5.22
N ASP A 110 -6.80 -14.01 6.10
CA ASP A 110 -8.25 -14.03 5.91
C ASP A 110 -8.81 -12.62 5.75
N ALA A 111 -8.42 -11.70 6.64
CA ALA A 111 -8.84 -10.30 6.60
C ALA A 111 -8.38 -9.61 5.32
N ALA A 112 -7.13 -9.78 4.90
CA ALA A 112 -6.61 -9.13 3.69
C ALA A 112 -7.32 -9.64 2.42
N LEU A 113 -7.64 -10.93 2.33
CA LEU A 113 -8.37 -11.51 1.19
C LEU A 113 -9.84 -11.06 1.17
N ARG A 114 -10.49 -11.00 2.32
CA ARG A 114 -11.87 -10.48 2.45
C ARG A 114 -11.96 -9.01 2.04
N GLU A 115 -11.10 -8.17 2.59
CA GLU A 115 -11.08 -6.73 2.28
C GLU A 115 -10.74 -6.47 0.80
N LEU A 116 -9.87 -7.29 0.20
CA LEU A 116 -9.59 -7.22 -1.24
C LEU A 116 -10.85 -7.49 -2.08
N ASP A 117 -11.67 -8.48 -1.68
CA ASP A 117 -12.94 -8.77 -2.34
C ASP A 117 -13.96 -7.65 -2.10
N GLU A 118 -14.12 -7.17 -0.87
CA GLU A 118 -15.08 -6.12 -0.50
C GLU A 118 -14.76 -4.76 -1.14
N GLU A 119 -13.51 -4.29 -1.07
CA GLU A 119 -13.11 -2.96 -1.56
C GLU A 119 -12.84 -2.92 -3.07
N VAL A 120 -12.32 -4.01 -3.66
CA VAL A 120 -11.80 -4.04 -5.04
C VAL A 120 -12.55 -5.02 -5.93
N GLY A 121 -13.37 -5.92 -5.37
CA GLY A 121 -14.12 -6.94 -6.09
C GLY A 121 -13.24 -8.06 -6.65
N VAL A 122 -12.13 -8.36 -5.99
CA VAL A 122 -11.16 -9.37 -6.42
C VAL A 122 -11.09 -10.51 -5.40
N THR A 123 -11.62 -11.66 -5.75
CA THR A 123 -11.54 -12.88 -4.94
C THR A 123 -10.32 -13.70 -5.33
N LEU A 124 -9.39 -13.93 -4.40
CA LEU A 124 -8.20 -14.76 -4.60
C LEU A 124 -8.13 -15.87 -3.52
N PRO A 125 -7.62 -17.06 -3.88
CA PRO A 125 -7.46 -18.14 -2.89
C PRO A 125 -6.25 -17.88 -1.98
N GLN A 126 -6.23 -18.49 -0.80
CA GLN A 126 -5.08 -18.44 0.12
C GLN A 126 -3.76 -18.90 -0.53
N SER A 127 -3.83 -19.79 -1.53
CA SER A 127 -2.65 -20.24 -2.29
C SER A 127 -1.99 -19.13 -3.11
N SER A 128 -2.66 -18.00 -3.32
CA SER A 128 -2.09 -16.80 -3.95
C SER A 128 -1.21 -16.00 -3.00
N VAL A 129 -1.23 -16.27 -1.70
CA VAL A 129 -0.43 -15.55 -0.70
C VAL A 129 1.02 -16.01 -0.76
N LEU A 130 1.94 -15.08 -0.98
CA LEU A 130 3.37 -15.35 -1.03
C LEU A 130 4.02 -15.26 0.36
N GLY A 131 3.46 -14.47 1.27
CA GLY A 131 3.95 -14.30 2.63
C GLY A 131 3.53 -12.98 3.25
N LEU A 132 4.08 -12.69 4.44
CA LEU A 132 3.79 -11.50 5.23
C LEU A 132 5.02 -10.62 5.33
N LEU A 133 4.83 -9.31 5.32
CA LEU A 133 5.84 -8.33 5.73
C LEU A 133 5.80 -8.12 7.26
N ASP A 134 6.70 -7.28 7.78
CA ASP A 134 6.70 -6.91 9.19
C ASP A 134 5.45 -6.10 9.54
N ASP A 135 5.00 -6.25 10.78
CA ASP A 135 3.91 -5.43 11.28
C ASP A 135 4.33 -3.97 11.41
N TYR A 136 3.40 -3.08 11.06
CA TYR A 136 3.57 -1.64 11.22
C TYR A 136 2.63 -1.11 12.31
N PRO A 137 3.15 -0.67 13.46
CA PRO A 137 2.35 -0.07 14.53
C PRO A 137 1.99 1.38 14.19
N THR A 138 0.69 1.70 14.20
CA THR A 138 0.19 3.06 13.90
C THR A 138 0.03 3.90 15.17
N ARG A 139 0.07 5.24 15.02
CA ARG A 139 -0.25 6.19 16.08
C ARG A 139 -1.71 6.12 16.53
N SER A 140 -2.62 5.73 15.64
CA SER A 140 -4.04 5.54 15.94
C SER A 140 -4.36 4.26 16.73
N GLY A 141 -3.32 3.49 17.13
CA GLY A 141 -3.48 2.30 17.97
C GLY A 141 -3.79 1.01 17.24
N TYR A 142 -3.48 0.96 15.94
CA TYR A 142 -3.52 -0.28 15.15
C TYR A 142 -2.14 -0.88 14.97
N VAL A 143 -2.13 -2.19 14.75
CA VAL A 143 -1.02 -2.93 14.15
C VAL A 143 -1.48 -3.40 12.78
N ILE A 144 -0.82 -2.95 11.73
CA ILE A 144 -1.12 -3.34 10.36
C ILE A 144 -0.18 -4.47 9.96
N THR A 145 -0.75 -5.61 9.55
CA THR A 145 -0.02 -6.74 8.96
C THR A 145 -0.18 -6.71 7.45
N PRO A 146 0.90 -6.45 6.67
CA PRO A 146 0.82 -6.50 5.22
C PRO A 146 0.96 -7.94 4.71
N VAL A 147 0.02 -8.33 3.85
CA VAL A 147 -0.05 -9.65 3.21
C VAL A 147 0.31 -9.48 1.73
N VAL A 148 1.40 -10.10 1.29
CA VAL A 148 1.83 -10.05 -0.11
C VAL A 148 1.15 -11.16 -0.89
N ILE A 149 0.44 -10.78 -1.95
CA ILE A 149 -0.44 -11.65 -2.72
C ILE A 149 -0.05 -11.58 -4.20
N TRP A 150 0.02 -12.72 -4.87
CA TRP A 150 0.21 -12.82 -6.31
C TRP A 150 -1.13 -12.89 -7.02
N GLY A 151 -1.46 -11.85 -7.80
CA GLY A 151 -2.76 -11.73 -8.46
C GLY A 151 -2.98 -12.66 -9.65
N GLY A 152 -1.92 -13.31 -10.15
CA GLY A 152 -2.06 -14.27 -11.26
C GLY A 152 -2.23 -13.64 -12.64
N GLY A 153 -1.87 -12.38 -12.82
CA GLY A 153 -1.95 -11.66 -14.09
C GLY A 153 -2.81 -10.39 -13.98
N ARG A 154 -3.59 -10.12 -15.02
CA ARG A 154 -4.50 -8.97 -15.06
C ARG A 154 -5.83 -9.31 -14.40
N LEU A 155 -6.22 -8.52 -13.42
CA LEU A 155 -7.45 -8.68 -12.66
C LEU A 155 -8.57 -7.77 -13.20
N ASP A 156 -9.81 -8.24 -13.13
CA ASP A 156 -11.01 -7.42 -13.36
C ASP A 156 -11.37 -6.71 -12.05
N LEU A 157 -11.08 -5.41 -11.99
CA LEU A 157 -11.25 -4.62 -10.77
C LEU A 157 -12.63 -4.01 -10.74
N ARG A 158 -13.33 -4.16 -9.60
CA ARG A 158 -14.68 -3.63 -9.35
C ARG A 158 -14.70 -2.91 -8.01
N PRO A 159 -14.14 -1.69 -7.95
CA PRO A 159 -14.07 -0.95 -6.69
C PRO A 159 -15.46 -0.67 -6.11
N ALA A 160 -15.59 -0.84 -4.79
CA ALA A 160 -16.79 -0.49 -4.05
C ALA A 160 -16.91 1.04 -3.95
N PRO A 161 -17.92 1.68 -4.60
CA PRO A 161 -17.92 3.13 -4.79
C PRO A 161 -18.11 3.93 -3.48
N ASP A 162 -18.60 3.28 -2.43
CA ASP A 162 -18.79 3.91 -1.13
C ASP A 162 -17.48 4.04 -0.34
N GLU A 163 -16.45 3.26 -0.69
CA GLU A 163 -15.16 3.22 0.00
C GLU A 163 -13.99 3.63 -0.87
N VAL A 164 -13.99 3.21 -2.13
CA VAL A 164 -12.88 3.37 -3.07
C VAL A 164 -13.35 4.13 -4.31
N VAL A 165 -12.73 5.29 -4.54
CA VAL A 165 -13.01 6.12 -5.73
C VAL A 165 -12.38 5.52 -6.98
N ALA A 166 -11.15 5.03 -6.85
CA ALA A 166 -10.37 4.45 -7.94
C ALA A 166 -9.33 3.46 -7.43
N VAL A 167 -9.01 2.48 -8.25
CA VAL A 167 -7.91 1.54 -8.02
C VAL A 167 -6.89 1.69 -9.16
N TYR A 168 -5.63 1.79 -8.79
CA TYR A 168 -4.51 2.00 -9.70
C TYR A 168 -3.60 0.78 -9.72
N ARG A 169 -3.07 0.45 -10.90
CA ARG A 169 -1.97 -0.50 -11.08
C ARG A 169 -0.67 0.29 -11.13
N VAL A 170 -0.04 0.45 -9.98
CA VAL A 170 1.20 1.23 -9.85
C VAL A 170 2.40 0.32 -10.10
N GLY A 171 3.14 0.57 -11.15
CA GLY A 171 4.32 -0.22 -11.51
C GLY A 171 5.37 -0.22 -10.40
N LEU A 172 5.95 -1.41 -10.12
CA LEU A 172 6.99 -1.56 -9.11
C LEU A 172 8.23 -0.67 -9.38
N HIS A 173 8.45 -0.27 -10.65
CA HIS A 173 9.50 0.67 -11.02
C HIS A 173 9.32 2.05 -10.35
N GLN A 174 8.08 2.45 -10.03
CA GLN A 174 7.81 3.69 -9.32
C GLN A 174 8.39 3.70 -7.90
N LEU A 175 8.45 2.54 -7.24
CA LEU A 175 9.10 2.43 -5.93
C LEU A 175 10.62 2.61 -6.02
N GLN A 176 11.22 2.37 -7.20
CA GLN A 176 12.67 2.42 -7.43
C GLN A 176 13.14 3.74 -8.07
N ARG A 177 12.31 4.78 -8.04
CA ARG A 177 12.69 6.13 -8.50
C ARG A 177 13.87 6.67 -7.70
N ASP A 178 14.71 7.49 -8.34
CA ASP A 178 15.89 8.10 -7.69
C ASP A 178 15.53 9.07 -6.56
N ASP A 179 14.32 9.67 -6.61
CA ASP A 179 13.79 10.56 -5.58
C ASP A 179 13.02 9.84 -4.46
N SER A 180 13.04 8.51 -4.44
CA SER A 180 12.33 7.65 -3.48
C SER A 180 13.31 6.75 -2.69
N PRO A 181 13.13 6.57 -1.37
CA PRO A 181 12.20 7.28 -0.50
C PRO A 181 12.69 8.67 -0.11
N ARG A 182 11.78 9.54 0.33
CA ARG A 182 12.11 10.79 1.02
C ARG A 182 11.89 10.62 2.51
N PHE A 183 12.77 11.22 3.31
CA PHE A 183 12.63 11.27 4.76
C PHE A 183 12.65 12.72 5.21
N ILE A 184 11.62 13.10 5.95
CA ILE A 184 11.53 14.44 6.54
C ILE A 184 11.46 14.35 8.06
N THR A 185 11.95 15.38 8.73
CA THR A 185 11.82 15.54 10.18
C THR A 185 10.69 16.46 10.52
N ILE A 186 9.94 16.15 11.57
CA ILE A 186 8.86 16.98 12.11
C ILE A 186 9.14 17.30 13.58
N PRO A 187 8.70 18.46 14.08
CA PRO A 187 8.93 18.83 15.48
C PRO A 187 8.27 17.89 16.49
N GLU A 188 7.20 17.22 16.09
CA GLU A 188 6.36 16.37 16.94
C GLU A 188 6.98 14.98 17.22
N SER A 189 7.99 14.57 16.45
CA SER A 189 8.61 13.25 16.60
C SER A 189 10.09 13.27 16.21
N PRO A 190 10.96 12.55 16.97
CA PRO A 190 12.35 12.35 16.57
C PRO A 190 12.51 11.30 15.44
N ARG A 191 11.43 10.56 15.11
CA ARG A 191 11.43 9.56 14.05
C ARG A 191 11.24 10.22 12.69
N PRO A 192 11.93 9.77 11.64
CA PRO A 192 11.74 10.33 10.30
C PRO A 192 10.36 9.94 9.72
N VAL A 193 9.65 10.91 9.19
CA VAL A 193 8.44 10.67 8.41
C VAL A 193 8.85 10.20 7.01
N VAL A 194 8.34 9.05 6.60
CA VAL A 194 8.58 8.53 5.25
C VAL A 194 7.56 9.06 4.26
N GLN A 195 8.06 9.43 3.09
CA GLN A 195 7.28 9.80 1.92
C GLN A 195 7.77 8.98 0.72
N ILE A 196 6.85 8.35 0.00
CA ILE A 196 7.12 7.60 -1.22
C ILE A 196 6.53 8.37 -2.39
N PRO A 197 7.36 9.01 -3.25
CA PRO A 197 6.91 9.62 -4.48
C PRO A 197 6.34 8.55 -5.44
N LEU A 198 5.06 8.68 -5.79
CA LEU A 198 4.41 7.85 -6.81
C LEU A 198 3.62 8.76 -7.74
N GLY A 199 3.80 8.58 -9.05
CA GLY A 199 3.21 9.50 -10.02
C GLY A 199 3.54 10.95 -9.65
N ASN A 200 2.52 11.77 -9.51
CA ASN A 200 2.64 13.18 -9.11
C ASN A 200 2.07 13.45 -7.70
N ASP A 201 2.26 12.48 -6.78
CA ASP A 201 1.83 12.57 -5.37
C ASP A 201 2.87 11.95 -4.42
N LEU A 202 2.68 12.17 -3.12
CA LEU A 202 3.49 11.60 -2.04
C LEU A 202 2.64 10.66 -1.17
N ILE A 203 3.08 9.42 -1.08
CA ILE A 203 2.41 8.42 -0.24
C ILE A 203 3.12 8.35 1.11
N HIS A 204 2.38 8.63 2.17
CA HIS A 204 2.90 8.65 3.54
C HIS A 204 2.67 7.32 4.26
N ALA A 205 3.35 7.14 5.41
CA ALA A 205 3.04 6.05 6.31
C ALA A 205 1.59 6.18 6.87
N PRO A 206 0.89 5.05 7.09
CA PRO A 206 1.39 3.67 7.08
C PRO A 206 1.62 3.08 5.69
N THR A 207 0.85 3.47 4.68
CA THR A 207 0.94 2.92 3.31
C THR A 207 2.35 3.03 2.74
N GLY A 208 2.98 4.20 2.84
CA GLY A 208 4.34 4.44 2.37
C GLY A 208 5.39 3.58 3.06
N ALA A 209 5.23 3.29 4.36
CA ALA A 209 6.15 2.41 5.10
C ALA A 209 6.04 0.95 4.61
N VAL A 210 4.80 0.46 4.37
CA VAL A 210 4.56 -0.88 3.81
C VAL A 210 5.17 -1.01 2.41
N LEU A 211 4.96 -0.02 1.55
CA LEU A 211 5.52 0.00 0.19
C LEU A 211 7.05 0.06 0.20
N LEU A 212 7.63 0.81 1.14
CA LEU A 212 9.08 0.85 1.30
C LEU A 212 9.64 -0.50 1.73
N GLN A 213 8.97 -1.21 2.65
CA GLN A 213 9.37 -2.55 3.04
C GLN A 213 9.22 -3.55 1.90
N LEU A 214 8.15 -3.47 1.09
CA LEU A 214 8.01 -4.27 -0.12
C LEU A 214 9.22 -4.07 -1.05
N ARG A 215 9.61 -2.82 -1.31
CA ARG A 215 10.80 -2.49 -2.10
C ARG A 215 12.05 -3.11 -1.49
N TRP A 216 12.34 -2.78 -0.22
CA TRP A 216 13.56 -3.23 0.43
C TRP A 216 13.67 -4.73 0.50
N LEU A 217 12.64 -5.42 1.02
CA LEU A 217 12.69 -6.87 1.18
C LEU A 217 12.53 -7.59 -0.17
N CYS A 218 11.47 -7.30 -0.91
CA CYS A 218 11.09 -8.10 -2.07
C CYS A 218 11.84 -7.73 -3.35
N LEU A 219 12.28 -6.46 -3.51
CA LEU A 219 12.98 -6.04 -4.72
C LEU A 219 14.49 -5.90 -4.54
N GLU A 220 14.97 -5.50 -3.35
CA GLU A 220 16.38 -5.23 -3.08
C GLU A 220 17.05 -6.28 -2.19
N GLY A 221 16.27 -7.12 -1.46
CA GLY A 221 16.81 -8.14 -0.54
C GLY A 221 17.34 -7.56 0.77
N ARG A 222 16.87 -6.36 1.15
CA ARG A 222 17.21 -5.68 2.40
C ARG A 222 16.20 -6.04 3.49
N THR A 223 16.66 -6.16 4.72
CA THR A 223 15.84 -6.52 5.89
C THR A 223 15.69 -5.39 6.90
N ASP A 224 15.82 -4.15 6.43
CA ASP A 224 15.68 -2.95 7.27
C ASP A 224 14.26 -2.87 7.85
N ALA A 225 14.17 -2.44 9.12
CA ALA A 225 12.90 -2.26 9.81
C ALA A 225 12.20 -0.98 9.36
N VAL A 226 10.86 -1.00 9.35
CA VAL A 226 10.02 0.16 9.00
C VAL A 226 9.14 0.64 10.17
N ASP A 227 9.11 -0.08 11.28
CA ASP A 227 8.30 0.21 12.48
C ASP A 227 8.73 1.50 13.20
N GLU A 228 9.95 1.97 12.95
CA GLU A 228 10.47 3.25 13.46
C GLU A 228 10.20 4.44 12.51
N LEU A 229 9.62 4.21 11.34
CA LEU A 229 9.23 5.29 10.44
C LEU A 229 7.95 5.97 10.95
N GLU A 230 7.97 7.31 10.98
CA GLU A 230 6.86 8.08 11.52
C GLU A 230 5.77 8.34 10.47
N GLN A 231 4.56 8.49 10.98
CA GLN A 231 3.42 8.98 10.22
C GLN A 231 3.39 10.52 10.26
N PRO A 232 2.91 11.19 9.20
CA PRO A 232 2.67 12.63 9.27
C PRO A 232 1.57 12.94 10.29
N VAL A 233 1.62 14.13 10.89
CA VAL A 233 0.71 14.53 11.99
C VAL A 233 -0.77 14.39 11.62
N PHE A 234 -1.14 14.64 10.36
CA PHE A 234 -2.52 14.49 9.89
C PHE A 234 -3.03 13.03 9.91
N ALA A 235 -2.13 12.06 9.90
CA ALA A 235 -2.45 10.62 9.94
C ALA A 235 -2.50 10.03 11.37
N TRP A 236 -2.33 10.86 12.43
CA TRP A 236 -2.32 10.39 13.81
C TRP A 236 -3.72 10.20 14.42
N ARG A 237 -4.79 10.60 13.72
CA ARG A 237 -6.18 10.62 14.22
C ARG A 237 -7.06 9.58 13.55
#